data_a8515c1f2dc2bece6bca1b7703307e55
#
_entry.id   a8515c1f2dc2bece6bca1b7703307e55
#
_cell.length_a   1.000
_cell.length_b   1.000
_cell.length_c   1.000
_cell.angle_alpha   90.00
_cell.angle_beta   90.00
_cell.angle_gamma   90.00
#
_symmetry.space_group_name_H-M   'P 1'
#
loop_
_entity.id
_entity.type
_entity.pdbx_description
1 polymer ?
#
loop_
_entity_poly.entity_id
_entity_poly.type
_entity_poly.pdbx_seq_one_letter_code
_entity_poly.pdbx_strand_id
1 'polypeptide(L)'
;MREWKVTNGYKVKADELSWEELKNTTENVIEEKRKSHRIVVLDGYGLNPGDLSWEGIERMGEFTVYDRTSVDEIVSRAALADIVLTNKTPLSATTLEQLPHLRYIGVLATGYNIVDVEAAKNRGIAVTNIPAYSSESVAQMVFAHLLNIASDVAAHSQCVKSGEWADCKDFTFQKSPIFEIAGKNIGIIGFGNIGSTVARIAHAFGMNVLAQTSKKKDQLPDYVTPV
;
A
#
# COMPACT_ATOMS: atom_id res chain seq x y z
N MET A 1 47.82 4.60 -20.93
CA MET A 1 46.46 5.09 -21.23
C MET A 1 45.46 4.06 -20.74
N ARG A 2 44.71 4.34 -19.71
CA ARG A 2 43.58 3.48 -19.26
C ARG A 2 42.30 4.07 -19.81
N GLU A 3 41.75 3.43 -20.83
CA GLU A 3 40.38 3.75 -21.30
C GLU A 3 39.36 3.17 -20.35
N TRP A 4 38.53 4.02 -19.74
CA TRP A 4 37.35 3.60 -19.02
C TRP A 4 36.16 3.54 -19.97
N LYS A 5 35.65 2.33 -20.25
CA LYS A 5 34.36 2.16 -20.95
C LYS A 5 33.22 2.48 -19.97
N VAL A 6 32.62 3.65 -20.11
CA VAL A 6 31.30 3.88 -19.54
C VAL A 6 30.28 3.16 -20.44
N THR A 7 29.55 2.20 -19.90
CA THR A 7 28.50 1.46 -20.59
C THR A 7 27.41 2.43 -21.03
N ASN A 8 27.44 2.87 -22.27
CA ASN A 8 26.38 3.47 -23.10
C ASN A 8 26.95 4.39 -24.22
N GLY A 9 28.11 4.05 -24.74
CA GLY A 9 28.57 4.64 -26.04
C GLY A 9 29.27 6.00 -25.96
N TYR A 10 29.47 6.59 -24.79
CA TYR A 10 30.26 7.82 -24.65
C TYR A 10 31.70 7.50 -24.29
N LYS A 11 32.63 7.86 -25.19
CA LYS A 11 34.09 7.85 -24.93
C LYS A 11 34.48 9.19 -24.32
N VAL A 12 34.81 9.23 -23.05
CA VAL A 12 35.44 10.40 -22.41
C VAL A 12 36.91 10.09 -22.24
N LYS A 13 37.79 10.94 -22.75
CA LYS A 13 39.22 10.89 -22.46
C LYS A 13 39.44 11.48 -21.06
N ALA A 14 39.78 10.64 -20.10
CA ALA A 14 39.89 11.02 -18.68
C ALA A 14 41.06 12.00 -18.40
N ASP A 15 41.91 12.25 -19.36
CA ASP A 15 43.12 13.04 -19.16
C ASP A 15 42.93 14.55 -19.42
N GLU A 16 41.72 14.97 -19.84
CA GLU A 16 41.43 16.37 -20.22
C GLU A 16 40.41 17.10 -19.30
N LEU A 17 39.79 16.41 -18.34
CA LEU A 17 38.77 17.00 -17.46
C LEU A 17 39.24 16.99 -15.99
N SER A 18 39.04 18.11 -15.31
CA SER A 18 39.18 18.20 -13.85
C SER A 18 38.16 17.32 -13.12
N TRP A 19 38.43 16.95 -11.86
CA TRP A 19 37.48 16.21 -11.01
C TRP A 19 36.13 16.88 -10.90
N GLU A 20 36.07 18.19 -10.90
CA GLU A 20 34.86 18.99 -10.80
C GLU A 20 34.04 18.95 -12.10
N GLU A 21 34.71 18.99 -13.27
CA GLU A 21 34.07 18.84 -14.58
C GLU A 21 33.55 17.42 -14.80
N LEU A 22 34.28 16.38 -14.36
CA LEU A 22 33.82 15.01 -14.37
C LEU A 22 32.59 14.80 -13.48
N LYS A 23 32.59 15.40 -12.30
CA LYS A 23 31.45 15.35 -11.35
C LYS A 23 30.23 16.02 -11.94
N ASN A 24 30.36 17.25 -12.45
CA ASN A 24 29.30 18.00 -13.09
C ASN A 24 28.75 17.32 -14.35
N THR A 25 29.63 16.74 -15.18
CA THR A 25 29.22 15.98 -16.37
C THR A 25 28.47 14.70 -15.98
N THR A 26 28.92 14.01 -14.94
CA THR A 26 28.26 12.80 -14.44
C THR A 26 26.91 13.14 -13.81
N GLU A 27 26.82 14.21 -13.03
CA GLU A 27 25.58 14.70 -12.43
C GLU A 27 24.58 15.15 -13.53
N ASN A 28 25.03 15.90 -14.53
CA ASN A 28 24.20 16.31 -15.67
C ASN A 28 23.69 15.12 -16.50
N VAL A 29 24.53 14.11 -16.78
CA VAL A 29 24.12 12.91 -17.50
C VAL A 29 23.13 12.07 -16.67
N ILE A 30 23.32 12.02 -15.35
CA ILE A 30 22.38 11.37 -14.45
C ILE A 30 21.05 12.15 -14.41
N GLU A 31 21.12 13.45 -14.39
CA GLU A 31 19.92 14.31 -14.36
C GLU A 31 19.16 14.31 -15.68
N GLU A 32 19.84 14.31 -16.83
CA GLU A 32 19.21 14.14 -18.14
C GLU A 32 18.54 12.76 -18.28
N LYS A 33 19.19 11.70 -17.79
CA LYS A 33 18.57 10.36 -17.76
C LYS A 33 17.40 10.26 -16.80
N ARG A 34 17.42 10.97 -15.68
CA ARG A 34 16.28 11.07 -14.75
C ARG A 34 15.08 11.77 -15.39
N LYS A 35 15.32 12.84 -16.15
CA LYS A 35 14.27 13.57 -16.88
C LYS A 35 13.69 12.80 -18.09
N SER A 36 14.28 11.65 -18.45
CA SER A 36 13.84 10.87 -19.62
C SER A 36 12.64 9.94 -19.37
N HIS A 37 12.23 9.74 -18.12
CA HIS A 37 11.09 8.87 -17.81
C HIS A 37 9.83 9.70 -17.54
N ARG A 38 8.73 9.32 -18.19
CA ARG A 38 7.40 9.86 -17.92
C ARG A 38 6.67 8.97 -16.96
N ILE A 39 6.38 9.51 -15.78
CA ILE A 39 5.74 8.82 -14.66
C ILE A 39 4.34 9.38 -14.48
N VAL A 40 3.34 8.53 -14.56
CA VAL A 40 1.94 8.91 -14.39
C VAL A 40 1.31 8.15 -13.23
N VAL A 41 0.70 8.87 -12.30
CA VAL A 41 -0.16 8.31 -11.24
C VAL A 41 -1.61 8.49 -11.67
N LEU A 42 -2.38 7.39 -11.79
CA LEU A 42 -3.73 7.42 -12.32
C LEU A 42 -4.82 7.74 -11.29
N ASP A 43 -4.55 7.52 -10.01
CA ASP A 43 -5.55 7.62 -8.94
C ASP A 43 -4.93 8.04 -7.60
N GLY A 44 -4.21 9.17 -7.62
CA GLY A 44 -3.40 9.67 -6.51
C GLY A 44 -4.19 10.07 -5.27
N TYR A 45 -5.43 10.56 -5.40
CA TYR A 45 -6.22 11.07 -4.27
C TYR A 45 -6.44 10.04 -3.15
N GLY A 46 -6.72 8.79 -3.51
CA GLY A 46 -6.91 7.71 -2.53
C GLY A 46 -5.62 7.23 -1.86
N LEU A 47 -4.47 7.61 -2.40
CA LEU A 47 -3.14 7.24 -1.91
C LEU A 47 -2.52 8.34 -1.06
N ASN A 48 -2.69 9.59 -1.51
CA ASN A 48 -2.12 10.77 -0.90
C ASN A 48 -3.14 11.92 -0.97
N PRO A 49 -4.03 12.03 0.02
CA PRO A 49 -4.99 13.13 0.09
C PRO A 49 -4.33 14.47 0.47
N GLY A 50 -3.01 14.55 0.54
CA GLY A 50 -2.23 15.74 0.85
C GLY A 50 -1.35 15.61 2.09
N ASP A 51 -1.22 14.41 2.67
CA ASP A 51 -0.43 14.12 3.86
C ASP A 51 0.96 13.54 3.57
N LEU A 52 1.23 13.18 2.31
CA LEU A 52 2.52 12.64 1.87
C LEU A 52 3.15 13.51 0.76
N SER A 53 4.47 13.45 0.63
CA SER A 53 5.20 14.11 -0.45
C SER A 53 5.45 13.16 -1.62
N TRP A 54 5.25 13.67 -2.84
CA TRP A 54 5.64 12.99 -4.08
C TRP A 54 7.08 13.29 -4.52
N GLU A 55 7.81 14.20 -3.82
CA GLU A 55 9.15 14.65 -4.22
C GLU A 55 10.13 13.51 -4.56
N GLY A 56 10.05 12.39 -3.83
CA GLY A 56 10.90 11.23 -4.10
C GLY A 56 10.71 10.65 -5.49
N ILE A 57 9.47 10.69 -6.02
CA ILE A 57 9.11 10.20 -7.35
C ILE A 57 9.31 11.29 -8.41
N GLU A 58 8.96 12.53 -8.09
CA GLU A 58 9.15 13.70 -8.97
C GLU A 58 10.61 13.87 -9.41
N ARG A 59 11.56 13.57 -8.53
CA ARG A 59 12.99 13.59 -8.84
C ARG A 59 13.43 12.51 -9.82
N MET A 60 12.58 11.52 -10.12
CA MET A 60 12.92 10.39 -10.99
C MET A 60 12.58 10.62 -12.46
N GLY A 61 11.76 11.64 -12.78
CA GLY A 61 11.34 11.91 -14.15
C GLY A 61 10.30 13.01 -14.30
N GLU A 62 9.73 13.12 -15.50
CA GLU A 62 8.55 13.95 -15.75
C GLU A 62 7.34 13.29 -15.05
N PHE A 63 6.83 13.94 -14.01
CA PHE A 63 5.86 13.36 -13.10
C PHE A 63 4.49 14.05 -13.23
N THR A 64 3.44 13.26 -13.38
CA THR A 64 2.05 13.74 -13.44
C THR A 64 1.18 12.90 -12.53
N VAL A 65 0.37 13.55 -11.68
CA VAL A 65 -0.60 12.90 -10.80
C VAL A 65 -2.01 13.31 -11.21
N TYR A 66 -2.85 12.32 -11.43
CA TYR A 66 -4.30 12.50 -11.55
C TYR A 66 -4.96 12.01 -10.26
N ASP A 67 -5.87 12.80 -9.73
CA ASP A 67 -6.63 12.45 -8.52
C ASP A 67 -7.44 11.16 -8.72
N ARG A 68 -8.11 11.08 -9.86
CA ARG A 68 -8.93 9.95 -10.29
C ARG A 68 -8.89 9.86 -11.81
N THR A 69 -8.90 8.63 -12.34
CA THR A 69 -8.94 8.39 -13.78
C THR A 69 -10.04 7.39 -14.09
N SER A 70 -11.00 7.79 -14.91
CA SER A 70 -12.02 6.89 -15.45
C SER A 70 -11.42 5.94 -16.49
N VAL A 71 -12.09 4.82 -16.75
CA VAL A 71 -11.56 3.77 -17.65
C VAL A 71 -11.30 4.30 -19.06
N ASP A 72 -12.16 5.17 -19.56
CA ASP A 72 -12.05 5.81 -20.87
C ASP A 72 -10.93 6.86 -20.99
N GLU A 73 -10.46 7.40 -19.86
CA GLU A 73 -9.36 8.37 -19.83
C GLU A 73 -7.98 7.73 -19.67
N ILE A 74 -7.90 6.44 -19.32
CA ILE A 74 -6.61 5.79 -19.00
C ILE A 74 -5.62 5.93 -20.15
N VAL A 75 -6.06 5.58 -21.36
CA VAL A 75 -5.20 5.57 -22.54
C VAL A 75 -4.69 6.99 -22.85
N SER A 76 -5.56 7.99 -22.84
CA SER A 76 -5.19 9.36 -23.15
C SER A 76 -4.20 9.93 -22.12
N ARG A 77 -4.34 9.58 -20.84
CA ARG A 77 -3.48 10.05 -19.75
C ARG A 77 -2.13 9.33 -19.67
N ALA A 78 -2.11 8.05 -20.04
CA ALA A 78 -0.91 7.22 -19.96
C ALA A 78 -0.24 6.94 -21.32
N ALA A 79 -0.75 7.50 -22.44
CA ALA A 79 -0.28 7.20 -23.79
C ALA A 79 1.24 7.33 -23.99
N LEU A 80 1.85 8.28 -23.32
CA LEU A 80 3.28 8.57 -23.42
C LEU A 80 4.07 8.13 -22.17
N ALA A 81 3.41 7.47 -21.20
CA ALA A 81 4.05 7.07 -19.96
C ALA A 81 4.99 5.87 -20.15
N ASP A 82 6.18 5.95 -19.58
CA ASP A 82 7.09 4.82 -19.40
C ASP A 82 6.74 4.03 -18.13
N ILE A 83 6.22 4.75 -17.12
CA ILE A 83 5.90 4.24 -15.79
C ILE A 83 4.48 4.68 -15.42
N VAL A 84 3.65 3.72 -15.06
CA VAL A 84 2.32 3.98 -14.49
C VAL A 84 2.28 3.50 -13.05
N LEU A 85 1.84 4.37 -12.16
CA LEU A 85 1.52 4.05 -10.77
C LEU A 85 0.01 4.09 -10.59
N THR A 86 -0.56 3.08 -9.94
CA THR A 86 -2.01 2.97 -9.75
C THR A 86 -2.34 2.22 -8.46
N ASN A 87 -3.48 2.52 -7.86
CA ASN A 87 -4.02 1.79 -6.73
C ASN A 87 -5.26 0.95 -7.12
N LYS A 88 -6.20 1.58 -7.81
CA LYS A 88 -7.50 0.95 -8.15
C LYS A 88 -7.90 1.11 -9.60
N THR A 89 -7.23 1.98 -10.36
CA THR A 89 -7.52 2.17 -11.80
C THR A 89 -7.09 0.92 -12.56
N PRO A 90 -8.00 0.24 -13.28
CA PRO A 90 -7.72 -1.04 -13.90
C PRO A 90 -6.86 -0.90 -15.17
N LEU A 91 -5.93 -1.84 -15.35
CA LEU A 91 -5.10 -1.96 -16.55
C LEU A 91 -5.33 -3.32 -17.21
N SER A 92 -6.35 -3.39 -18.06
CA SER A 92 -6.71 -4.59 -18.82
C SER A 92 -5.73 -4.86 -19.98
N ALA A 93 -5.76 -6.06 -20.55
CA ALA A 93 -4.99 -6.40 -21.75
C ALA A 93 -5.19 -5.38 -22.87
N THR A 94 -6.44 -5.03 -23.17
CA THR A 94 -6.79 -4.05 -24.21
C THR A 94 -6.30 -2.63 -23.91
N THR A 95 -6.23 -2.25 -22.64
CA THR A 95 -5.63 -0.98 -22.22
C THR A 95 -4.12 -1.01 -22.41
N LEU A 96 -3.47 -2.09 -21.98
CA LEU A 96 -2.02 -2.24 -22.10
C LEU A 96 -1.55 -2.24 -23.55
N GLU A 97 -2.32 -2.81 -24.48
CA GLU A 97 -2.05 -2.81 -25.93
C GLU A 97 -1.92 -1.39 -26.50
N GLN A 98 -2.66 -0.42 -25.93
CA GLN A 98 -2.68 0.97 -26.36
C GLN A 98 -1.63 1.85 -25.69
N LEU A 99 -0.76 1.28 -24.83
CA LEU A 99 0.31 1.99 -24.12
C LEU A 99 1.70 1.50 -24.59
N PRO A 100 2.14 1.88 -25.81
CA PRO A 100 3.32 1.30 -26.45
C PRO A 100 4.65 1.63 -25.72
N HIS A 101 4.70 2.71 -24.95
CA HIS A 101 5.90 3.16 -24.24
C HIS A 101 6.02 2.57 -22.83
N LEU A 102 4.92 1.98 -22.31
CA LEU A 102 4.86 1.50 -20.94
C LEU A 102 5.83 0.33 -20.68
N ARG A 103 6.67 0.48 -19.67
CA ARG A 103 7.69 -0.50 -19.25
C ARG A 103 7.53 -0.99 -17.82
N TYR A 104 6.86 -0.19 -16.99
CA TYR A 104 6.71 -0.51 -15.57
C TYR A 104 5.35 -0.09 -15.04
N ILE A 105 4.76 -0.95 -14.24
CA ILE A 105 3.53 -0.69 -13.49
C ILE A 105 3.82 -0.91 -12.01
N GLY A 106 3.65 0.14 -11.21
CA GLY A 106 3.68 0.06 -9.75
C GLY A 106 2.26 0.08 -9.20
N VAL A 107 1.81 -1.05 -8.65
CA VAL A 107 0.54 -1.12 -7.92
C VAL A 107 0.78 -0.68 -6.48
N LEU A 108 0.29 0.50 -6.12
CA LEU A 108 0.49 1.13 -4.81
C LEU A 108 -0.49 0.53 -3.77
N ALA A 109 -0.63 -0.78 -3.80
CA ALA A 109 -1.51 -1.58 -2.93
C ALA A 109 -0.97 -3.00 -2.78
N THR A 110 -1.54 -3.76 -1.84
CA THR A 110 -1.23 -5.20 -1.69
C THR A 110 -1.85 -6.04 -2.81
N GLY A 111 -3.12 -5.80 -3.15
CA GLY A 111 -3.80 -6.51 -4.23
C GLY A 111 -3.48 -5.90 -5.59
N TYR A 112 -3.11 -6.73 -6.54
CA TYR A 112 -2.73 -6.35 -7.92
C TYR A 112 -3.66 -6.90 -9.01
N ASN A 113 -4.80 -7.44 -8.63
CA ASN A 113 -5.80 -8.01 -9.54
C ASN A 113 -6.44 -6.98 -10.50
N ILE A 114 -6.17 -5.70 -10.31
CA ILE A 114 -6.54 -4.61 -11.22
C ILE A 114 -5.67 -4.57 -12.49
N VAL A 115 -4.54 -5.26 -12.50
CA VAL A 115 -3.63 -5.34 -13.65
C VAL A 115 -3.70 -6.73 -14.27
N ASP A 116 -3.86 -6.80 -15.58
CA ASP A 116 -3.65 -8.03 -16.33
C ASP A 116 -2.15 -8.34 -16.39
N VAL A 117 -1.68 -9.10 -15.41
CA VAL A 117 -0.25 -9.40 -15.23
C VAL A 117 0.30 -10.27 -16.35
N GLU A 118 -0.55 -11.13 -16.94
CA GLU A 118 -0.13 -11.99 -18.05
C GLU A 118 0.05 -11.18 -19.32
N ALA A 119 -0.87 -10.29 -19.63
CA ALA A 119 -0.74 -9.36 -20.74
C ALA A 119 0.48 -8.43 -20.56
N ALA A 120 0.70 -7.91 -19.35
CA ALA A 120 1.87 -7.10 -19.03
C ALA A 120 3.18 -7.88 -19.27
N LYS A 121 3.26 -9.11 -18.77
CA LYS A 121 4.42 -10.00 -18.95
C LYS A 121 4.71 -10.27 -20.42
N ASN A 122 3.69 -10.58 -21.22
CA ASN A 122 3.84 -10.85 -22.65
C ASN A 122 4.38 -9.64 -23.43
N ARG A 123 4.20 -8.44 -22.90
CA ARG A 123 4.70 -7.17 -23.43
C ARG A 123 6.03 -6.74 -22.82
N GLY A 124 6.61 -7.51 -21.90
CA GLY A 124 7.83 -7.16 -21.19
C GLY A 124 7.68 -6.03 -20.18
N ILE A 125 6.46 -5.75 -19.73
CA ILE A 125 6.17 -4.72 -18.71
C ILE A 125 6.36 -5.34 -17.33
N ALA A 126 7.25 -4.77 -16.53
CA ALA A 126 7.43 -5.17 -15.14
C ALA A 126 6.26 -4.69 -14.27
N VAL A 127 5.70 -5.57 -13.44
CA VAL A 127 4.64 -5.24 -12.50
C VAL A 127 5.11 -5.52 -11.08
N THR A 128 4.96 -4.54 -10.20
CA THR A 128 5.25 -4.68 -8.77
C THR A 128 4.05 -4.25 -7.93
N ASN A 129 4.00 -4.71 -6.68
CA ASN A 129 3.03 -4.29 -5.69
C ASN A 129 3.71 -4.06 -4.34
N ILE A 130 2.94 -3.65 -3.30
CA ILE A 130 3.44 -3.44 -1.94
C ILE A 130 2.80 -4.49 -1.02
N PRO A 131 3.45 -5.65 -0.81
CA PRO A 131 2.87 -6.73 -0.02
C PRO A 131 2.87 -6.39 1.48
N ALA A 132 1.79 -6.79 2.16
CA ALA A 132 1.67 -6.86 3.63
C ALA A 132 1.88 -5.55 4.42
N TYR A 133 1.96 -4.37 3.79
CA TYR A 133 2.21 -3.10 4.47
C TYR A 133 1.09 -2.69 5.46
N SER A 134 -0.13 -3.13 5.22
CA SER A 134 -1.32 -2.72 5.99
C SER A 134 -1.77 -3.73 7.05
N SER A 135 -1.03 -4.82 7.28
CA SER A 135 -1.49 -5.90 8.15
C SER A 135 -1.78 -5.44 9.57
N GLU A 136 -0.89 -4.64 10.14
CA GLU A 136 -1.06 -4.09 11.50
C GLU A 136 -2.21 -3.07 11.56
N SER A 137 -2.32 -2.18 10.56
CA SER A 137 -3.39 -1.17 10.49
C SER A 137 -4.78 -1.79 10.37
N VAL A 138 -4.92 -2.85 9.55
CA VAL A 138 -6.18 -3.58 9.41
C VAL A 138 -6.51 -4.32 10.70
N ALA A 139 -5.55 -4.98 11.32
CA ALA A 139 -5.76 -5.66 12.59
C ALA A 139 -6.16 -4.67 13.70
N GLN A 140 -5.53 -3.49 13.76
CA GLN A 140 -5.91 -2.41 14.68
C GLN A 140 -7.37 -2.01 14.48
N MET A 141 -7.83 -1.84 13.25
CA MET A 141 -9.22 -1.48 12.95
C MET A 141 -10.20 -2.58 13.35
N VAL A 142 -9.85 -3.87 13.18
CA VAL A 142 -10.66 -5.00 13.68
C VAL A 142 -10.88 -4.87 15.18
N PHE A 143 -9.83 -4.61 15.96
CA PHE A 143 -9.96 -4.45 17.42
C PHE A 143 -10.64 -3.14 17.82
N ALA A 144 -10.46 -2.05 17.08
CA ALA A 144 -11.21 -0.82 17.31
C ALA A 144 -12.72 -1.06 17.21
N HIS A 145 -13.19 -1.79 16.20
CA HIS A 145 -14.59 -2.16 16.07
C HIS A 145 -15.03 -3.17 17.13
N LEU A 146 -14.25 -4.22 17.38
CA LEU A 146 -14.58 -5.25 18.37
C LEU A 146 -14.73 -4.65 19.77
N LEU A 147 -13.78 -3.80 20.18
CA LEU A 147 -13.83 -3.13 21.49
C LEU A 147 -14.96 -2.11 21.59
N ASN A 148 -15.26 -1.43 20.48
CA ASN A 148 -16.43 -0.53 20.48
C ASN A 148 -17.74 -1.32 20.63
N ILE A 149 -17.88 -2.48 19.98
CA ILE A 149 -19.06 -3.36 20.16
C ILE A 149 -19.12 -3.90 21.60
N ALA A 150 -17.99 -4.31 22.16
CA ALA A 150 -17.92 -4.91 23.48
C ALA A 150 -18.17 -3.92 24.63
N SER A 151 -17.73 -2.66 24.46
CA SER A 151 -17.71 -1.66 25.54
C SER A 151 -18.52 -0.41 25.21
N ASP A 152 -19.03 -0.24 23.99
CA ASP A 152 -19.84 0.90 23.52
C ASP A 152 -19.26 2.27 23.93
N VAL A 153 -17.94 2.43 23.71
CA VAL A 153 -17.17 3.58 24.20
C VAL A 153 -17.73 4.90 23.67
N ALA A 154 -18.20 4.92 22.42
CA ALA A 154 -18.72 6.14 21.80
C ALA A 154 -20.00 6.63 22.50
N ALA A 155 -20.96 5.75 22.77
CA ALA A 155 -22.21 6.10 23.44
C ALA A 155 -21.96 6.53 24.90
N HIS A 156 -21.12 5.80 25.63
CA HIS A 156 -20.77 6.17 27.00
C HIS A 156 -20.05 7.53 27.07
N SER A 157 -19.12 7.80 26.14
CA SER A 157 -18.46 9.12 26.03
C SER A 157 -19.45 10.24 25.75
N GLN A 158 -20.45 10.00 24.89
CA GLN A 158 -21.51 10.99 24.62
C GLN A 158 -22.36 11.27 25.85
N CYS A 159 -22.76 10.25 26.62
CA CYS A 159 -23.51 10.39 27.84
C CYS A 159 -22.75 11.21 28.92
N VAL A 160 -21.45 10.98 29.04
CA VAL A 160 -20.59 11.79 29.93
C VAL A 160 -20.59 13.26 29.49
N LYS A 161 -20.43 13.53 28.20
CA LYS A 161 -20.41 14.90 27.66
C LYS A 161 -21.74 15.62 27.77
N SER A 162 -22.87 14.90 27.73
CA SER A 162 -24.20 15.45 27.89
C SER A 162 -24.61 15.67 29.37
N GLY A 163 -23.78 15.25 30.33
CA GLY A 163 -24.03 15.40 31.74
C GLY A 163 -24.80 14.24 32.40
N GLU A 164 -25.18 13.21 31.63
CA GLU A 164 -25.96 12.07 32.15
C GLU A 164 -25.29 11.38 33.33
N TRP A 165 -23.94 11.32 33.34
CA TRP A 165 -23.22 10.76 34.49
C TRP A 165 -23.26 11.70 35.73
N ALA A 166 -23.14 13.01 35.52
CA ALA A 166 -23.19 13.96 36.62
C ALA A 166 -24.55 13.96 37.32
N ASP A 167 -25.64 13.71 36.56
CA ASP A 167 -26.99 13.63 37.06
C ASP A 167 -27.37 12.23 37.59
N CYS A 168 -26.48 11.24 37.42
CA CYS A 168 -26.71 9.87 37.88
C CYS A 168 -26.61 9.78 39.41
N LYS A 169 -27.55 9.07 40.05
CA LYS A 169 -27.56 8.86 41.50
C LYS A 169 -26.45 7.94 42.01
N ASP A 170 -25.95 7.07 41.10
CA ASP A 170 -24.91 6.09 41.41
C ASP A 170 -23.58 6.57 40.88
N PHE A 171 -22.48 6.04 41.44
CA PHE A 171 -21.14 6.33 41.00
C PHE A 171 -20.80 5.73 39.62
N THR A 172 -21.69 4.92 39.05
CA THR A 172 -21.59 4.24 37.79
C THR A 172 -22.89 4.27 37.01
N PHE A 173 -22.83 4.24 35.70
CA PHE A 173 -23.99 4.07 34.83
C PHE A 173 -23.61 3.19 33.62
N GLN A 174 -24.62 2.61 32.99
CA GLN A 174 -24.45 1.78 31.82
C GLN A 174 -25.53 2.12 30.78
N LYS A 175 -25.13 2.49 29.59
CA LYS A 175 -26.05 2.87 28.50
C LYS A 175 -26.55 1.69 27.71
N SER A 176 -25.66 0.70 27.52
CA SER A 176 -25.91 -0.54 26.79
C SER A 176 -25.22 -1.72 27.49
N PRO A 177 -25.64 -2.96 27.23
CA PRO A 177 -24.91 -4.14 27.74
C PRO A 177 -23.46 -4.12 27.26
N ILE A 178 -22.54 -4.16 28.20
CA ILE A 178 -21.11 -4.33 27.95
C ILE A 178 -20.67 -5.73 28.34
N PHE A 179 -19.62 -6.25 27.71
CA PHE A 179 -19.10 -7.57 28.00
C PHE A 179 -17.57 -7.64 27.80
N GLU A 180 -16.94 -8.51 28.57
CA GLU A 180 -15.52 -8.81 28.39
C GLU A 180 -15.31 -9.74 27.20
N ILE A 181 -14.24 -9.48 26.41
CA ILE A 181 -13.86 -10.33 25.28
C ILE A 181 -12.96 -11.49 25.71
N ALA A 182 -12.34 -11.42 26.88
CA ALA A 182 -11.53 -12.51 27.43
C ALA A 182 -12.36 -13.80 27.58
N GLY A 183 -11.78 -14.93 27.22
CA GLY A 183 -12.44 -16.23 27.20
C GLY A 183 -13.47 -16.46 26.09
N LYS A 184 -13.80 -15.44 25.30
CA LYS A 184 -14.73 -15.60 24.16
C LYS A 184 -14.02 -16.11 22.92
N ASN A 185 -14.79 -16.70 22.02
CA ASN A 185 -14.28 -17.21 20.75
C ASN A 185 -14.24 -16.11 19.71
N ILE A 186 -13.14 -16.05 18.95
CA ILE A 186 -13.04 -15.28 17.71
C ILE A 186 -12.80 -16.22 16.53
N GLY A 187 -13.66 -16.16 15.52
CA GLY A 187 -13.52 -16.91 14.27
C GLY A 187 -12.83 -16.05 13.22
N ILE A 188 -11.77 -16.57 12.61
CA ILE A 188 -10.99 -15.89 11.57
C ILE A 188 -11.09 -16.70 10.29
N ILE A 189 -11.67 -16.11 9.24
CA ILE A 189 -11.74 -16.72 7.90
C ILE A 189 -10.53 -16.24 7.10
N GLY A 190 -9.58 -17.19 6.86
CA GLY A 190 -8.31 -16.88 6.19
C GLY A 190 -7.18 -16.55 7.19
N PHE A 191 -6.13 -17.38 7.19
CA PHE A 191 -4.97 -17.22 8.08
C PHE A 191 -3.71 -16.79 7.30
N GLY A 192 -3.85 -15.66 6.56
CA GLY A 192 -2.76 -14.95 5.90
C GLY A 192 -2.11 -13.91 6.85
N ASN A 193 -1.45 -12.89 6.27
CA ASN A 193 -0.76 -11.85 7.05
C ASN A 193 -1.70 -11.11 8.02
N ILE A 194 -2.87 -10.68 7.53
CA ILE A 194 -3.87 -9.97 8.36
C ILE A 194 -4.45 -10.92 9.41
N GLY A 195 -4.94 -12.10 9.01
CA GLY A 195 -5.58 -13.04 9.92
C GLY A 195 -4.64 -13.51 11.02
N SER A 196 -3.36 -13.74 10.73
CA SER A 196 -2.37 -14.11 11.75
C SER A 196 -2.06 -12.96 12.72
N THR A 197 -2.05 -11.71 12.23
CA THR A 197 -1.89 -10.52 13.08
C THR A 197 -3.09 -10.35 14.01
N VAL A 198 -4.31 -10.48 13.50
CA VAL A 198 -5.55 -10.46 14.31
C VAL A 198 -5.53 -11.58 15.35
N ALA A 199 -5.14 -12.80 14.97
CA ALA A 199 -5.04 -13.94 15.88
C ALA A 199 -4.09 -13.67 17.05
N ARG A 200 -2.92 -13.11 16.80
CA ARG A 200 -1.93 -12.76 17.81
C ARG A 200 -2.47 -11.75 18.82
N ILE A 201 -3.16 -10.72 18.34
CA ILE A 201 -3.75 -9.69 19.19
C ILE A 201 -4.94 -10.29 20.00
N ALA A 202 -5.80 -11.10 19.37
CA ALA A 202 -6.90 -11.78 20.03
C ALA A 202 -6.41 -12.67 21.18
N HIS A 203 -5.35 -13.44 20.95
CA HIS A 203 -4.72 -14.25 21.97
C HIS A 203 -4.23 -13.41 23.16
N ALA A 204 -3.62 -12.23 22.89
CA ALA A 204 -3.19 -11.31 23.94
C ALA A 204 -4.36 -10.73 24.76
N PHE A 205 -5.55 -10.63 24.19
CA PHE A 205 -6.80 -10.30 24.90
C PHE A 205 -7.43 -11.51 25.63
N GLY A 206 -6.78 -12.67 25.65
CA GLY A 206 -7.29 -13.88 26.30
C GLY A 206 -8.46 -14.54 25.56
N MET A 207 -8.64 -14.26 24.25
CA MET A 207 -9.69 -14.90 23.44
C MET A 207 -9.25 -16.30 22.96
N ASN A 208 -10.22 -17.18 22.74
CA ASN A 208 -10.03 -18.45 22.05
C ASN A 208 -10.03 -18.22 20.53
N VAL A 209 -8.93 -18.52 19.85
CA VAL A 209 -8.77 -18.23 18.41
C VAL A 209 -9.11 -19.46 17.58
N LEU A 210 -10.14 -19.35 16.74
CA LEU A 210 -10.55 -20.35 15.76
C LEU A 210 -10.23 -19.82 14.36
N ALA A 211 -9.62 -20.63 13.49
CA ALA A 211 -9.25 -20.19 12.15
C ALA A 211 -9.69 -21.17 11.06
N GLN A 212 -10.49 -20.71 10.12
CA GLN A 212 -10.71 -21.41 8.86
C GLN A 212 -9.54 -21.14 7.93
N THR A 213 -8.76 -22.17 7.62
CA THR A 213 -7.54 -22.04 6.82
C THR A 213 -7.18 -23.35 6.14
N SER A 214 -6.45 -23.27 5.02
CA SER A 214 -5.85 -24.45 4.37
C SER A 214 -4.54 -24.91 5.04
N LYS A 215 -4.02 -24.16 6.00
CA LYS A 215 -2.81 -24.53 6.76
C LYS A 215 -3.10 -25.68 7.70
N LYS A 216 -2.14 -26.59 7.82
CA LYS A 216 -2.22 -27.70 8.78
C LYS A 216 -1.95 -27.20 10.20
N LYS A 217 -2.36 -27.96 11.22
CA LYS A 217 -2.20 -27.61 12.63
C LYS A 217 -0.75 -27.32 13.02
N ASP A 218 0.19 -28.09 12.50
CA ASP A 218 1.64 -27.93 12.70
C ASP A 218 2.24 -26.65 12.09
N GLN A 219 1.48 -25.98 11.21
CA GLN A 219 1.83 -24.70 10.58
C GLN A 219 1.17 -23.50 11.27
N LEU A 220 0.40 -23.75 12.33
CA LEU A 220 -0.32 -22.72 13.08
C LEU A 220 0.31 -22.56 14.47
N PRO A 221 0.26 -21.35 15.05
CA PRO A 221 0.59 -21.16 16.46
C PRO A 221 -0.26 -22.06 17.38
N ASP A 222 0.29 -22.47 18.52
CA ASP A 222 -0.38 -23.37 19.46
C ASP A 222 -1.72 -22.85 19.96
N TYR A 223 -1.87 -21.52 20.08
CA TYR A 223 -3.09 -20.86 20.52
C TYR A 223 -4.17 -20.75 19.44
N VAL A 224 -3.94 -21.26 18.22
CA VAL A 224 -4.92 -21.23 17.12
C VAL A 224 -5.49 -22.62 16.91
N THR A 225 -6.80 -22.75 16.92
CA THR A 225 -7.53 -23.99 16.60
C THR A 225 -8.03 -23.91 15.16
N PRO A 226 -7.58 -24.79 14.25
CA PRO A 226 -8.14 -24.88 12.90
C PRO A 226 -9.56 -25.44 12.92
N VAL A 227 -10.43 -24.90 12.06
CA VAL A 227 -11.83 -25.33 11.89
C VAL A 227 -12.16 -25.46 10.40
#